data_3f7f3704ccf8446ace9aa3e6a889401a
#
_entry.id   3f7f3704ccf8446ace9aa3e6a889401a
#
_cell.length_a   1.000
_cell.length_b   1.000
_cell.length_c   1.000
_cell.angle_alpha   90.00
_cell.angle_beta   90.00
_cell.angle_gamma   90.00
#
_symmetry.space_group_name_H-M   'P 1'
#
loop_
_entity.id
_entity.type
_entity.pdbx_description
1 polymer ?
#
loop_
_entity_poly.entity_id
_entity_poly.type
_entity_poly.pdbx_seq_one_letter_code
_entity_poly.pdbx_strand_id
1 'polypeptide(L)'
;MADRSNFRVIQGKSEAEVNISKKVRKYRMHSMLRVLLIVGVIIAIAVVLRNSYKNQVFSGYVITQKGDYQVIENTSYMENNGSIIRYSKDGISNTDSNGEVLWNLTYEMQSPIVKTADGFVGVGDYNGHIVHLIDAKGNTYEVDTKLPIRDFSVSSTGYVAAILEDAGNSWINLFSKEGTKIVEAKATMSKTGYPITCSLSGEVMGVS
;
A
#
# COMPACT_ATOMS: atom_id res chain seq x y z
N MET A 1 -99.98 -22.19 4.21
CA MET A 1 -99.28 -22.60 2.97
C MET A 1 -98.15 -21.58 2.80
N ALA A 2 -96.93 -22.06 3.00
CA ALA A 2 -95.74 -21.19 2.98
C ALA A 2 -95.16 -21.19 1.58
N ASP A 3 -94.98 -19.99 1.07
CA ASP A 3 -94.35 -19.73 -0.22
C ASP A 3 -92.81 -19.91 -0.10
N ARG A 4 -92.30 -20.76 -0.95
CA ARG A 4 -90.85 -20.99 -1.00
C ARG A 4 -90.23 -19.95 -1.98
N SER A 5 -89.64 -18.92 -1.46
CA SER A 5 -88.86 -17.97 -2.23
C SER A 5 -87.58 -18.67 -2.83
N ASN A 6 -87.50 -18.66 -4.13
CA ASN A 6 -86.33 -19.09 -4.93
C ASN A 6 -85.13 -18.18 -4.73
N PHE A 7 -84.20 -18.60 -3.98
CA PHE A 7 -82.91 -17.93 -3.98
C PHE A 7 -82.13 -18.33 -5.24
N ARG A 8 -81.89 -17.39 -6.13
CA ARG A 8 -81.06 -17.54 -7.30
C ARG A 8 -79.62 -17.17 -6.92
N VAL A 9 -78.76 -18.13 -6.84
CA VAL A 9 -77.32 -17.87 -6.66
C VAL A 9 -76.75 -17.28 -7.93
N ILE A 10 -76.31 -16.01 -7.86
CA ILE A 10 -75.63 -15.33 -8.94
C ILE A 10 -74.15 -15.74 -8.89
N GLN A 11 -73.77 -16.76 -9.67
CA GLN A 11 -72.40 -17.07 -9.95
C GLN A 11 -71.85 -16.05 -10.98
N GLY A 12 -71.32 -14.96 -10.52
CA GLY A 12 -70.73 -13.95 -11.36
C GLY A 12 -69.50 -13.32 -10.73
N LYS A 13 -68.41 -14.08 -10.60
CA LYS A 13 -67.16 -13.49 -10.14
C LYS A 13 -65.86 -14.22 -10.49
N SER A 14 -65.72 -14.85 -11.62
CA SER A 14 -64.43 -15.47 -11.91
C SER A 14 -63.60 -14.75 -12.96
N GLU A 15 -64.17 -14.08 -13.94
CA GLU A 15 -63.41 -13.44 -15.00
C GLU A 15 -62.89 -12.04 -14.66
N ALA A 16 -63.60 -11.24 -13.87
CA ALA A 16 -63.19 -9.91 -13.46
C ALA A 16 -62.02 -9.96 -12.46
N GLU A 17 -62.04 -10.89 -11.50
CA GLU A 17 -60.96 -11.07 -10.51
C GLU A 17 -59.67 -11.58 -11.15
N VAL A 18 -59.78 -12.48 -12.15
CA VAL A 18 -58.62 -12.97 -12.89
C VAL A 18 -57.95 -11.91 -13.74
N ASN A 19 -58.76 -10.97 -14.31
CA ASN A 19 -58.25 -9.83 -15.08
C ASN A 19 -57.56 -8.80 -14.21
N ILE A 20 -58.05 -8.53 -13.01
CA ILE A 20 -57.45 -7.58 -12.07
C ILE A 20 -56.09 -8.11 -11.56
N SER A 21 -56.01 -9.38 -11.20
CA SER A 21 -54.75 -9.97 -10.72
C SER A 21 -53.69 -10.01 -11.80
N LYS A 22 -54.03 -10.30 -13.04
CA LYS A 22 -53.12 -10.25 -14.21
C LYS A 22 -52.64 -8.80 -14.47
N LYS A 23 -53.50 -7.82 -14.35
CA LYS A 23 -53.17 -6.39 -14.55
C LYS A 23 -52.25 -5.88 -13.45
N VAL A 24 -52.50 -6.22 -12.17
CA VAL A 24 -51.66 -5.88 -11.01
C VAL A 24 -50.26 -6.57 -11.11
N ARG A 25 -50.21 -7.84 -11.55
CA ARG A 25 -48.95 -8.56 -11.76
C ARG A 25 -48.11 -7.91 -12.87
N LYS A 26 -48.76 -7.44 -13.97
CA LYS A 26 -48.07 -6.75 -15.06
C LYS A 26 -47.50 -5.40 -14.62
N TYR A 27 -48.27 -4.62 -13.79
CA TYR A 27 -47.77 -3.38 -13.22
C TYR A 27 -46.61 -3.57 -12.24
N ARG A 28 -46.68 -4.59 -11.36
CA ARG A 28 -45.57 -4.93 -10.44
C ARG A 28 -44.33 -5.36 -11.22
N MET A 29 -44.49 -6.16 -12.27
CA MET A 29 -43.40 -6.61 -13.11
C MET A 29 -42.72 -5.44 -13.84
N HIS A 30 -43.49 -4.46 -14.38
CA HIS A 30 -42.94 -3.26 -15.01
C HIS A 30 -42.28 -2.32 -14.00
N SER A 31 -42.82 -2.21 -12.78
CA SER A 31 -42.19 -1.45 -11.70
C SER A 31 -40.86 -2.10 -11.26
N MET A 32 -40.83 -3.42 -11.07
CA MET A 32 -39.61 -4.16 -10.75
C MET A 32 -38.54 -4.01 -11.87
N LEU A 33 -38.98 -4.07 -13.13
CA LEU A 33 -38.06 -3.94 -14.28
C LEU A 33 -37.44 -2.51 -14.32
N ARG A 34 -38.22 -1.48 -14.01
CA ARG A 34 -37.72 -0.08 -13.91
C ARG A 34 -36.70 0.08 -12.78
N VAL A 35 -36.99 -0.48 -11.59
CA VAL A 35 -36.05 -0.44 -10.46
C VAL A 35 -34.77 -1.18 -10.80
N LEU A 36 -34.85 -2.34 -11.43
CA LEU A 36 -33.69 -3.13 -11.84
C LEU A 36 -32.84 -2.40 -12.90
N LEU A 37 -33.49 -1.67 -13.80
CA LEU A 37 -32.80 -0.85 -14.79
C LEU A 37 -32.08 0.33 -14.15
N ILE A 38 -32.70 1.02 -13.18
CA ILE A 38 -32.08 2.12 -12.43
C ILE A 38 -30.85 1.61 -11.65
N VAL A 39 -30.98 0.48 -10.95
CA VAL A 39 -29.86 -0.13 -10.21
C VAL A 39 -28.74 -0.52 -11.16
N GLY A 40 -29.05 -1.09 -12.32
CA GLY A 40 -28.07 -1.42 -13.35
C GLY A 40 -27.30 -0.19 -13.86
N VAL A 41 -27.98 0.93 -14.08
CA VAL A 41 -27.34 2.20 -14.47
C VAL A 41 -26.43 2.75 -13.37
N ILE A 42 -26.86 2.68 -12.10
CA ILE A 42 -26.03 3.13 -10.96
C ILE A 42 -24.75 2.29 -10.86
N ILE A 43 -24.88 0.97 -11.00
CA ILE A 43 -23.71 0.05 -10.98
C ILE A 43 -22.77 0.36 -12.15
N ALA A 44 -23.32 0.58 -13.36
CA ALA A 44 -22.51 0.93 -14.53
C ALA A 44 -21.74 2.24 -14.32
N ILE A 45 -22.41 3.27 -13.78
CA ILE A 45 -21.75 4.55 -13.44
C ILE A 45 -20.66 4.35 -12.38
N ALA A 46 -20.93 3.56 -11.33
CA ALA A 46 -19.93 3.27 -10.29
C ALA A 46 -18.71 2.54 -10.85
N VAL A 47 -18.90 1.59 -11.76
CA VAL A 47 -17.80 0.86 -12.44
C VAL A 47 -16.99 1.81 -13.34
N VAL A 48 -17.65 2.69 -14.10
CA VAL A 48 -16.97 3.67 -14.96
C VAL A 48 -16.17 4.65 -14.11
N LEU A 49 -16.75 5.19 -13.02
CA LEU A 49 -16.04 6.07 -12.11
C LEU A 49 -14.83 5.39 -11.47
N ARG A 50 -15.00 4.15 -10.97
CA ARG A 50 -13.89 3.37 -10.39
C ARG A 50 -12.77 3.12 -11.41
N ASN A 51 -13.11 2.80 -12.66
CA ASN A 51 -12.12 2.56 -13.71
C ASN A 51 -11.45 3.87 -14.14
N SER A 52 -12.18 4.98 -14.18
CA SER A 52 -11.65 6.31 -14.49
C SER A 52 -10.67 6.78 -13.40
N TYR A 53 -10.98 6.55 -12.12
CA TYR A 53 -10.06 6.85 -11.00
C TYR A 53 -8.78 6.01 -11.05
N LYS A 54 -8.88 4.72 -11.42
CA LYS A 54 -7.69 3.86 -11.55
C LYS A 54 -6.77 4.23 -12.72
N ASN A 55 -7.34 4.82 -13.77
CA ASN A 55 -6.61 5.13 -15.00
C ASN A 55 -6.30 6.62 -15.16
N GLN A 56 -6.38 7.42 -14.10
CA GLN A 56 -5.94 8.81 -14.15
C GLN A 56 -4.42 8.85 -14.29
N VAL A 57 -3.96 9.00 -15.51
CA VAL A 57 -2.59 9.40 -15.81
C VAL A 57 -2.51 10.90 -15.57
N PHE A 58 -1.85 11.31 -14.51
CA PHE A 58 -1.57 12.72 -14.27
C PHE A 58 -0.57 13.20 -15.33
N SER A 59 -1.05 13.86 -16.36
CA SER A 59 -0.22 14.39 -17.46
C SER A 59 0.34 15.80 -17.18
N GLY A 60 0.11 16.33 -16.00
CA GLY A 60 0.60 17.63 -15.58
C GLY A 60 0.75 17.74 -14.06
N TYR A 61 1.65 18.58 -13.63
CA TYR A 61 1.82 18.97 -12.24
C TYR A 61 1.63 20.48 -12.09
N VAL A 62 1.05 20.89 -10.97
CA VAL A 62 0.97 22.30 -10.59
C VAL A 62 1.97 22.49 -9.44
N ILE A 63 2.94 23.36 -9.64
CA ILE A 63 3.88 23.75 -8.58
C ILE A 63 3.09 24.65 -7.63
N THR A 64 2.69 24.10 -6.48
CA THR A 64 1.95 24.85 -5.45
C THR A 64 2.87 25.63 -4.54
N GLN A 65 4.12 25.22 -4.41
CA GLN A 65 5.13 25.89 -3.60
C GLN A 65 6.51 25.70 -4.22
N LYS A 66 7.28 26.76 -4.30
CA LYS A 66 8.65 26.74 -4.78
C LYS A 66 9.55 27.20 -3.65
N GLY A 67 10.37 26.31 -3.12
CA GLY A 67 11.42 26.64 -2.16
C GLY A 67 12.75 26.86 -2.90
N ASP A 68 13.52 27.86 -2.52
CA ASP A 68 14.90 28.01 -2.94
C ASP A 68 15.77 27.02 -2.13
N TYR A 69 15.87 25.80 -2.62
CA TYR A 69 16.82 24.83 -2.07
C TYR A 69 18.15 24.98 -2.82
N GLN A 70 19.23 25.20 -2.07
CA GLN A 70 20.57 25.05 -2.64
C GLN A 70 20.74 23.56 -3.01
N VAL A 71 20.89 23.30 -4.30
CA VAL A 71 21.23 21.98 -4.79
C VAL A 71 22.67 21.71 -4.37
N ILE A 72 22.85 20.87 -3.37
CA ILE A 72 24.17 20.38 -2.94
C ILE A 72 24.54 19.24 -3.89
N GLU A 73 25.70 19.34 -4.53
CA GLU A 73 26.21 18.28 -5.40
C GLU A 73 26.27 16.95 -4.66
N ASN A 74 25.98 15.85 -5.36
CA ASN A 74 25.95 14.47 -4.82
C ASN A 74 24.88 14.21 -3.75
N THR A 75 23.76 14.95 -3.79
CA THR A 75 22.60 14.73 -2.93
C THR A 75 21.48 14.03 -3.70
N SER A 76 20.94 12.97 -3.12
CA SER A 76 19.77 12.24 -3.63
C SER A 76 18.52 12.63 -2.85
N TYR A 77 17.38 12.52 -3.52
CA TYR A 77 16.07 12.85 -2.97
C TYR A 77 15.10 11.69 -3.18
N MET A 78 14.26 11.45 -2.20
CA MET A 78 13.13 10.51 -2.33
C MET A 78 11.91 11.03 -1.56
N GLU A 79 10.73 10.67 -2.05
CA GLU A 79 9.47 10.97 -1.37
C GLU A 79 9.23 9.95 -0.25
N ASN A 80 8.67 10.40 0.87
CA ASN A 80 8.31 9.56 2.01
C ASN A 80 7.05 10.10 2.70
N ASN A 81 5.90 9.54 2.38
CA ASN A 81 4.59 9.87 3.00
C ASN A 81 4.30 11.39 3.06
N GLY A 82 4.49 12.08 1.94
CA GLY A 82 4.24 13.52 1.82
C GLY A 82 5.35 14.41 2.36
N SER A 83 6.47 13.84 2.80
CA SER A 83 7.72 14.51 3.15
C SER A 83 8.82 14.19 2.13
N ILE A 84 9.92 14.89 2.16
CA ILE A 84 11.06 14.70 1.27
C ILE A 84 12.28 14.31 2.09
N ILE A 85 12.79 13.12 1.83
CA ILE A 85 14.08 12.67 2.35
C ILE A 85 15.16 13.16 1.39
N ARG A 86 16.16 13.82 1.95
CA ARG A 86 17.39 14.21 1.28
C ARG A 86 18.55 13.48 1.93
N TYR A 87 19.39 12.83 1.15
CA TYR A 87 20.55 12.11 1.66
C TYR A 87 21.78 12.26 0.77
N SER A 88 22.92 12.17 1.39
CA SER A 88 24.26 12.23 0.77
C SER A 88 25.21 11.27 1.48
N LYS A 89 26.50 11.34 1.19
CA LYS A 89 27.53 10.61 1.93
C LYS A 89 27.70 11.08 3.38
N ASP A 90 27.29 12.32 3.69
CA ASP A 90 27.57 12.99 4.96
C ASP A 90 26.34 13.04 5.89
N GLY A 91 25.18 12.60 5.40
CA GLY A 91 23.97 12.60 6.23
C GLY A 91 22.67 12.45 5.46
N ILE A 92 21.59 12.38 6.23
CA ILE A 92 20.21 12.26 5.76
C ILE A 92 19.33 13.23 6.54
N SER A 93 18.36 13.84 5.89
CA SER A 93 17.35 14.68 6.51
C SER A 93 15.98 14.43 5.92
N ASN A 94 14.95 14.60 6.72
CA ASN A 94 13.56 14.59 6.27
C ASN A 94 12.96 15.97 6.44
N THR A 95 12.27 16.44 5.41
CA THR A 95 11.71 17.80 5.35
C THR A 95 10.25 17.70 4.95
N ASP A 96 9.38 18.43 5.60
CA ASP A 96 7.95 18.48 5.26
C ASP A 96 7.68 19.26 3.96
N SER A 97 6.43 19.33 3.56
CA SER A 97 5.98 20.05 2.36
C SER A 97 6.18 21.58 2.47
N ASN A 98 6.37 22.15 3.68
CA ASN A 98 6.61 23.57 3.91
C ASN A 98 8.09 23.91 3.91
N GLY A 99 8.98 22.92 3.88
CA GLY A 99 10.42 23.08 3.93
C GLY A 99 10.98 23.04 5.35
N GLU A 100 10.19 22.68 6.36
CA GLU A 100 10.67 22.51 7.73
C GLU A 100 11.36 21.15 7.89
N VAL A 101 12.53 21.15 8.52
CA VAL A 101 13.28 19.92 8.79
C VAL A 101 12.62 19.19 9.96
N LEU A 102 12.06 18.01 9.69
CA LEU A 102 11.42 17.16 10.70
C LEU A 102 12.46 16.46 11.58
N TRP A 103 13.52 15.95 10.96
CA TRP A 103 14.68 15.36 11.62
C TRP A 103 15.88 15.31 10.69
N ASN A 104 17.07 15.16 11.25
CA ASN A 104 18.30 14.94 10.51
C ASN A 104 19.22 13.97 11.26
N LEU A 105 20.08 13.28 10.52
CA LEU A 105 21.14 12.43 11.03
C LEU A 105 22.40 12.66 10.22
N THR A 106 23.52 12.92 10.90
CA THR A 106 24.84 13.03 10.29
C THR A 106 25.57 11.70 10.40
N TYR A 107 26.18 11.29 9.32
CA TYR A 107 27.02 10.09 9.22
C TYR A 107 28.11 10.30 8.18
N GLU A 108 29.04 9.36 8.04
CA GLU A 108 30.02 9.33 6.98
C GLU A 108 29.94 7.95 6.29
N MET A 109 29.45 7.95 5.05
CA MET A 109 29.25 6.74 4.25
C MET A 109 29.84 6.92 2.84
N GLN A 110 30.32 5.83 2.24
CA GLN A 110 30.87 5.87 0.89
C GLN A 110 29.80 5.67 -0.19
N SER A 111 28.84 4.79 0.07
CA SER A 111 27.77 4.43 -0.86
C SER A 111 26.47 4.17 -0.09
N PRO A 112 25.82 5.22 0.40
CA PRO A 112 24.62 5.08 1.25
C PRO A 112 23.47 4.44 0.47
N ILE A 113 22.87 3.43 1.06
CA ILE A 113 21.62 2.79 0.65
C ILE A 113 20.53 3.31 1.58
N VAL A 114 19.44 3.83 1.02
CA VAL A 114 18.29 4.30 1.79
C VAL A 114 17.07 3.48 1.43
N LYS A 115 16.38 2.98 2.44
CA LYS A 115 15.13 2.23 2.31
C LYS A 115 14.08 2.84 3.23
N THR A 116 12.86 2.93 2.76
CA THR A 116 11.74 3.46 3.52
C THR A 116 10.66 2.41 3.69
N ALA A 117 10.01 2.44 4.83
CA ALA A 117 8.76 1.74 5.10
C ALA A 117 7.85 2.71 5.86
N ASP A 118 6.56 2.41 5.92
CA ASP A 118 5.61 3.26 6.63
C ASP A 118 6.03 3.40 8.11
N GLY A 119 6.44 4.61 8.51
CA GLY A 119 6.92 4.93 9.85
C GLY A 119 8.42 4.76 10.14
N PHE A 120 9.20 4.18 9.22
CA PHE A 120 10.65 4.01 9.40
C PHE A 120 11.46 4.32 8.14
N VAL A 121 12.65 4.88 8.35
CA VAL A 121 13.66 5.10 7.32
C VAL A 121 14.94 4.42 7.76
N GLY A 122 15.48 3.56 6.92
CA GLY A 122 16.78 2.92 7.14
C GLY A 122 17.84 3.52 6.22
N VAL A 123 19.04 3.78 6.75
CA VAL A 123 20.21 4.15 5.97
C VAL A 123 21.41 3.32 6.40
N GLY A 124 22.10 2.73 5.44
CA GLY A 124 23.29 1.91 5.66
C GLY A 124 24.27 2.07 4.50
N ASP A 125 25.55 1.79 4.75
CA ASP A 125 26.56 1.87 3.70
C ASP A 125 26.71 0.53 2.97
N TYR A 126 26.80 0.56 1.65
CA TYR A 126 27.18 -0.61 0.87
C TYR A 126 28.60 -1.06 1.28
N ASN A 127 28.77 -2.30 1.62
CA ASN A 127 29.97 -2.86 2.27
C ASN A 127 30.23 -2.36 3.70
N GLY A 128 29.42 -1.50 4.28
CA GLY A 128 29.40 -1.23 5.70
C GLY A 128 28.74 -2.34 6.50
N HIS A 129 28.64 -2.17 7.81
CA HIS A 129 28.02 -3.16 8.70
C HIS A 129 27.00 -2.55 9.67
N ILE A 130 26.72 -1.26 9.57
CA ILE A 130 25.73 -0.57 10.42
C ILE A 130 24.56 -0.08 9.54
N VAL A 131 23.34 -0.33 9.99
CA VAL A 131 22.13 0.31 9.48
C VAL A 131 21.60 1.22 10.57
N HIS A 132 21.52 2.51 10.28
CA HIS A 132 20.78 3.45 11.11
C HIS A 132 19.30 3.41 10.72
N LEU A 133 18.45 3.17 11.69
CA LEU A 133 17.00 3.14 11.53
C LEU A 133 16.41 4.34 12.23
N ILE A 134 15.65 5.16 11.52
CA ILE A 134 15.03 6.38 12.04
C ILE A 134 13.52 6.21 12.02
N ASP A 135 12.86 6.45 13.15
CA ASP A 135 11.41 6.43 13.21
C ASP A 135 10.79 7.78 12.76
N ALA A 136 9.46 7.82 12.64
CA ALA A 136 8.74 9.03 12.23
C ALA A 136 8.94 10.24 13.15
N LYS A 137 9.39 10.02 14.39
CA LYS A 137 9.70 11.08 15.37
C LYS A 137 11.16 11.55 15.34
N GLY A 138 12.00 10.90 14.51
CA GLY A 138 13.43 11.17 14.44
C GLY A 138 14.28 10.43 15.46
N ASN A 139 13.71 9.48 16.22
CA ASN A 139 14.54 8.62 17.07
C ASN A 139 15.35 7.67 16.22
N THR A 140 16.63 7.55 16.54
CA THR A 140 17.58 6.73 15.78
C THR A 140 17.95 5.48 16.54
N TYR A 141 17.97 4.36 15.84
CA TYR A 141 18.39 3.04 16.32
C TYR A 141 19.53 2.54 15.43
N GLU A 142 20.45 1.78 15.98
CA GLU A 142 21.56 1.19 15.24
C GLU A 142 21.43 -0.32 15.19
N VAL A 143 21.48 -0.87 13.99
CA VAL A 143 21.53 -2.31 13.75
C VAL A 143 22.91 -2.67 13.20
N ASP A 144 23.73 -3.30 14.03
CA ASP A 144 25.04 -3.79 13.63
C ASP A 144 24.92 -5.22 13.07
N THR A 145 25.08 -5.34 11.76
CA THR A 145 24.99 -6.60 11.04
C THR A 145 26.20 -7.50 11.21
N LYS A 146 27.33 -6.98 11.70
CA LYS A 146 28.64 -7.62 11.86
C LYS A 146 29.29 -8.06 10.55
N LEU A 147 28.56 -8.12 9.47
CA LEU A 147 29.02 -8.52 8.14
C LEU A 147 28.73 -7.44 7.11
N PRO A 148 29.49 -7.34 6.03
CA PRO A 148 29.29 -6.35 4.97
C PRO A 148 27.89 -6.43 4.36
N ILE A 149 27.22 -5.28 4.31
CA ILE A 149 25.87 -5.12 3.77
C ILE A 149 25.95 -5.07 2.24
N ARG A 150 25.14 -5.88 1.56
CA ARG A 150 24.91 -5.81 0.12
C ARG A 150 23.61 -5.10 -0.22
N ASP A 151 22.56 -5.41 0.50
CA ASP A 151 21.28 -4.72 0.45
C ASP A 151 20.54 -4.96 1.77
N PHE A 152 19.54 -4.15 2.05
CA PHE A 152 18.65 -4.37 3.17
C PHE A 152 17.25 -3.83 2.88
N SER A 153 16.30 -4.23 3.67
CA SER A 153 14.92 -3.71 3.65
C SER A 153 14.44 -3.46 5.06
N VAL A 154 13.53 -2.52 5.19
CA VAL A 154 12.94 -2.11 6.47
C VAL A 154 11.45 -2.42 6.46
N SER A 155 10.88 -2.83 7.57
CA SER A 155 9.43 -2.97 7.75
C SER A 155 8.82 -1.76 8.45
N SER A 156 7.50 -1.62 8.32
CA SER A 156 6.71 -0.62 9.07
C SER A 156 6.72 -0.80 10.59
N THR A 157 7.22 -1.92 11.08
CA THR A 157 7.37 -2.23 12.50
C THR A 157 8.80 -2.06 13.01
N GLY A 158 9.74 -1.66 12.13
CA GLY A 158 11.13 -1.39 12.47
C GLY A 158 12.04 -2.63 12.41
N TYR A 159 11.60 -3.75 11.83
CA TYR A 159 12.52 -4.84 11.53
C TYR A 159 13.38 -4.52 10.32
N VAL A 160 14.62 -5.02 10.33
CA VAL A 160 15.59 -4.88 9.24
C VAL A 160 15.94 -6.26 8.73
N ALA A 161 15.66 -6.54 7.46
CA ALA A 161 16.17 -7.72 6.76
C ALA A 161 17.37 -7.29 5.93
N ALA A 162 18.50 -7.98 6.10
CA ALA A 162 19.74 -7.63 5.42
C ALA A 162 20.30 -8.82 4.64
N ILE A 163 20.78 -8.54 3.43
CA ILE A 163 21.65 -9.43 2.66
C ILE A 163 23.09 -9.03 2.94
N LEU A 164 23.84 -9.96 3.46
CA LEU A 164 25.20 -9.76 3.91
C LEU A 164 26.14 -10.70 3.14
N GLU A 165 27.39 -10.32 3.03
CA GLU A 165 28.40 -11.17 2.38
C GLU A 165 29.62 -11.36 3.26
N ASP A 166 30.05 -12.59 3.38
CA ASP A 166 31.30 -12.97 4.05
C ASP A 166 32.00 -14.07 3.28
N ALA A 167 33.26 -13.82 2.90
CA ALA A 167 34.13 -14.77 2.23
C ALA A 167 33.47 -15.51 1.05
N GLY A 168 32.66 -14.81 0.24
CA GLY A 168 31.98 -15.38 -0.91
C GLY A 168 30.70 -16.15 -0.57
N ASN A 169 30.25 -16.10 0.67
CA ASN A 169 28.96 -16.63 1.09
C ASN A 169 27.99 -15.48 1.34
N SER A 170 26.72 -15.64 0.91
CA SER A 170 25.64 -14.70 1.23
C SER A 170 24.86 -15.19 2.44
N TRP A 171 24.50 -14.25 3.29
CA TRP A 171 23.69 -14.45 4.48
C TRP A 171 22.45 -13.57 4.42
N ILE A 172 21.34 -14.08 4.91
CA ILE A 172 20.10 -13.35 5.05
C ILE A 172 19.77 -13.30 6.53
N ASN A 173 19.90 -12.13 7.12
CA ASN A 173 19.67 -11.93 8.54
C ASN A 173 18.50 -10.99 8.76
N LEU A 174 17.70 -11.30 9.79
CA LEU A 174 16.61 -10.44 10.26
C LEU A 174 16.96 -9.91 11.65
N PHE A 175 16.83 -8.61 11.83
CA PHE A 175 17.10 -7.91 13.07
C PHE A 175 15.84 -7.15 13.56
N SER A 176 15.70 -7.04 14.88
CA SER A 176 14.77 -6.08 15.48
C SER A 176 15.35 -4.66 15.40
N LYS A 177 14.53 -3.65 15.65
CA LYS A 177 14.99 -2.25 15.70
C LYS A 177 16.02 -2.00 16.81
N GLU A 178 16.05 -2.82 17.86
CA GLU A 178 17.05 -2.76 18.92
C GLU A 178 18.37 -3.44 18.54
N GLY A 179 18.53 -3.90 17.31
CA GLY A 179 19.73 -4.57 16.82
C GLY A 179 19.85 -6.05 17.20
N THR A 180 18.80 -6.65 17.79
CA THR A 180 18.82 -8.08 18.11
C THR A 180 18.62 -8.91 16.84
N LYS A 181 19.57 -9.81 16.54
CA LYS A 181 19.44 -10.77 15.44
C LYS A 181 18.39 -11.84 15.79
N ILE A 182 17.33 -11.91 14.98
CA ILE A 182 16.19 -12.83 15.17
C ILE A 182 16.37 -14.09 14.32
N VAL A 183 16.75 -13.90 13.05
CA VAL A 183 16.94 -14.98 12.09
C VAL A 183 18.29 -14.81 11.43
N GLU A 184 18.96 -15.93 11.21
CA GLU A 184 20.16 -16.02 10.40
C GLU A 184 20.03 -17.22 9.47
N ALA A 185 20.16 -16.97 8.17
CA ALA A 185 20.14 -18.01 7.17
C ALA A 185 21.29 -17.83 6.18
N LYS A 186 22.04 -18.91 5.95
CA LYS A 186 23.03 -18.92 4.88
C LYS A 186 22.31 -19.13 3.56
N ALA A 187 22.49 -18.21 2.63
CA ALA A 187 21.94 -18.35 1.29
C ALA A 187 22.78 -19.34 0.49
N THR A 188 22.10 -20.31 -0.12
CA THR A 188 22.71 -21.22 -1.08
C THR A 188 22.56 -20.64 -2.48
N MET A 189 23.61 -20.72 -3.26
CA MET A 189 23.60 -20.34 -4.66
C MET A 189 22.52 -21.14 -5.41
N SER A 190 21.55 -20.47 -5.97
CA SER A 190 20.56 -21.05 -6.87
C SER A 190 21.08 -21.11 -8.31
N LYS A 191 20.28 -21.64 -9.24
CA LYS A 191 20.61 -21.59 -10.68
C LYS A 191 20.78 -20.16 -11.23
N THR A 192 20.18 -19.17 -10.55
CA THR A 192 20.23 -17.75 -10.91
C THR A 192 21.28 -16.95 -10.12
N GLY A 193 21.98 -17.57 -9.17
CA GLY A 193 23.00 -16.93 -8.34
C GLY A 193 22.60 -16.80 -6.87
N TYR A 194 23.29 -15.93 -6.15
CA TYR A 194 22.95 -15.54 -4.79
C TYR A 194 21.88 -14.43 -4.78
N PRO A 195 21.06 -14.32 -3.73
CA PRO A 195 20.14 -13.21 -3.59
C PRO A 195 20.89 -11.88 -3.53
N ILE A 196 20.42 -10.90 -4.26
CA ILE A 196 21.02 -9.57 -4.38
C ILE A 196 20.16 -8.46 -3.79
N THR A 197 18.89 -8.73 -3.53
CA THR A 197 17.97 -7.79 -2.90
C THR A 197 16.97 -8.51 -2.00
N CYS A 198 16.47 -7.79 -1.00
CA CYS A 198 15.41 -8.27 -0.12
C CYS A 198 14.29 -7.26 0.00
N SER A 199 13.11 -7.75 0.32
CA SER A 199 11.94 -6.96 0.62
C SER A 199 11.30 -7.48 1.90
N LEU A 200 10.87 -6.59 2.78
CA LEU A 200 10.26 -6.93 4.05
C LEU A 200 8.89 -6.26 4.13
N SER A 201 7.85 -7.05 4.31
CA SER A 201 6.47 -6.59 4.48
C SER A 201 5.93 -7.19 5.77
N GLY A 202 5.62 -6.35 6.77
CA GLY A 202 5.01 -6.73 8.03
C GLY A 202 5.47 -8.09 8.60
N GLU A 203 4.96 -9.17 8.03
CA GLU A 203 5.19 -10.55 8.50
C GLU A 203 5.99 -11.41 7.49
N VAL A 204 6.26 -10.92 6.28
CA VAL A 204 6.87 -11.71 5.21
C VAL A 204 8.12 -11.04 4.66
N MET A 205 9.19 -11.80 4.56
CA MET A 205 10.43 -11.41 3.89
C MET A 205 10.55 -12.14 2.56
N GLY A 206 10.72 -11.38 1.48
CA GLY A 206 11.06 -11.88 0.15
C GLY A 206 12.53 -11.60 -0.18
N VAL A 207 13.18 -12.50 -0.88
CA VAL A 207 14.54 -12.34 -1.42
C VAL A 207 14.58 -12.76 -2.88
N SER A 208 15.35 -12.05 -3.70
CA SER A 208 15.52 -12.36 -5.12
C SER A 208 16.96 -12.09 -5.59
#